data_bb660473d8e692d7fe95ec7257a8087d
#
_entry.id   bb660473d8e692d7fe95ec7257a8087d
#
_cell.length_a   1.000
_cell.length_b   1.000
_cell.length_c   1.000
_cell.angle_alpha   90.00
_cell.angle_beta   90.00
_cell.angle_gamma   90.00
#
_symmetry.space_group_name_H-M   'P 1'
#
loop_
_entity.id
_entity.type
_entity.pdbx_description
1 polymer ?
#
loop_
_entity_poly.entity_id
_entity_poly.type
_entity_poly.pdbx_seq_one_letter_code
_entity_poly.pdbx_strand_id
1 'polypeptide(L)'
;MNTAGSFNEWIPGLDRLPRLLVVDDQPLIIRVLNEIFKNECQVSMATDSRRVIEICRKQQPDLILLDIMMPGIDGYTVCRQLKADAMTADIPVIFVSSQQEVENELRGFDVGAVDFITKPVNPVLVYARVRTHIAVKIQRDLLRASALQDGLTGVSNRRRFEETLELNWKQDLREQREL
;
A
#
# COMPACT_ATOMS: atom_id res chain seq x y z
N MET A 1 -0.38 20.80 20.26
CA MET A 1 -1.21 21.57 19.31
C MET A 1 -1.17 20.83 17.98
N ASN A 2 -2.19 20.04 17.68
CA ASN A 2 -2.26 19.21 16.48
C ASN A 2 -3.25 19.85 15.52
N THR A 3 -2.77 20.65 14.56
CA THR A 3 -3.56 21.36 13.54
C THR A 3 -3.43 20.70 12.16
N ALA A 4 -3.04 19.44 12.11
CA ALA A 4 -3.17 18.65 10.89
C ALA A 4 -4.58 18.07 10.89
N GLY A 5 -5.46 18.56 10.00
CA GLY A 5 -6.79 17.99 9.81
C GLY A 5 -6.73 16.48 9.58
N SER A 6 -7.74 15.77 10.10
CA SER A 6 -7.86 14.31 9.96
C SER A 6 -7.77 13.87 8.49
N PHE A 7 -7.27 12.67 8.20
CA PHE A 7 -7.28 12.11 6.85
C PHE A 7 -8.65 12.21 6.16
N ASN A 8 -9.74 12.07 6.92
CA ASN A 8 -11.10 12.17 6.41
C ASN A 8 -11.46 13.58 5.87
N GLU A 9 -10.80 14.64 6.34
CA GLU A 9 -11.01 16.00 5.81
C GLU A 9 -10.33 16.21 4.45
N TRP A 10 -9.31 15.39 4.13
CA TRP A 10 -8.49 15.53 2.92
C TRP A 10 -8.87 14.56 1.81
N ILE A 11 -9.67 13.53 2.11
CA ILE A 11 -10.08 12.51 1.15
C ILE A 11 -11.61 12.44 1.13
N PRO A 12 -12.28 13.35 0.41
CA PRO A 12 -13.73 13.33 0.28
C PRO A 12 -14.21 12.00 -0.30
N GLY A 13 -15.22 11.39 0.34
CA GLY A 13 -15.83 10.13 -0.12
C GLY A 13 -15.15 8.86 0.38
N LEU A 14 -14.24 8.96 1.35
CA LEU A 14 -13.72 7.79 2.05
C LEU A 14 -14.53 7.51 3.32
N ASP A 15 -15.31 6.42 3.31
CA ASP A 15 -16.20 6.04 4.44
C ASP A 15 -15.48 5.18 5.50
N ARG A 16 -14.16 5.03 5.42
CA ARG A 16 -13.34 4.20 6.31
C ARG A 16 -11.99 4.84 6.61
N LEU A 17 -11.33 4.40 7.66
CA LEU A 17 -9.92 4.72 7.88
C LEU A 17 -9.05 4.07 6.79
N PRO A 18 -8.01 4.78 6.28
CA PRO A 18 -7.01 4.19 5.40
C PRO A 18 -6.31 3.02 6.06
N ARG A 19 -5.98 2.00 5.29
CA ARG A 19 -5.25 0.81 5.75
C ARG A 19 -3.77 0.99 5.46
N LEU A 20 -2.96 0.98 6.52
CA LEU A 20 -1.51 1.10 6.44
C LEU A 20 -0.87 -0.21 6.89
N LEU A 21 -0.03 -0.80 6.04
CA LEU A 21 0.80 -1.93 6.43
C LEU A 21 2.22 -1.45 6.72
N VAL A 22 2.72 -1.75 7.92
CA VAL A 22 4.11 -1.48 8.34
C VAL A 22 4.87 -2.80 8.39
N VAL A 23 5.97 -2.87 7.64
CA VAL A 23 6.82 -4.06 7.53
C VAL A 23 8.24 -3.70 7.91
N ASP A 24 8.72 -4.21 9.04
CA ASP A 24 10.06 -3.96 9.57
C ASP A 24 10.40 -5.08 10.56
N ASP A 25 11.61 -5.63 10.54
CA ASP A 25 12.02 -6.68 11.47
C ASP A 25 12.33 -6.14 12.88
N GLN A 26 12.43 -4.82 13.03
CA GLN A 26 12.71 -4.13 14.29
C GLN A 26 11.41 -3.68 14.99
N PRO A 27 11.00 -4.31 16.12
CA PRO A 27 9.75 -3.96 16.81
C PRO A 27 9.68 -2.50 17.27
N LEU A 28 10.83 -1.86 17.50
CA LEU A 28 10.90 -0.47 17.91
C LEU A 28 10.39 0.46 16.80
N ILE A 29 10.81 0.24 15.57
CA ILE A 29 10.39 1.03 14.40
C ILE A 29 8.90 0.85 14.15
N ILE A 30 8.42 -0.39 14.18
CA ILE A 30 6.98 -0.70 14.08
C ILE A 30 6.17 0.07 15.13
N ARG A 31 6.65 0.09 16.39
CA ARG A 31 5.97 0.81 17.46
C ARG A 31 5.93 2.32 17.23
N VAL A 32 7.05 2.91 16.79
CA VAL A 32 7.13 4.33 16.48
C VAL A 32 6.17 4.70 15.35
N LEU A 33 6.17 3.93 14.25
CA LEU A 33 5.28 4.17 13.12
C LEU A 33 3.80 3.98 13.50
N ASN A 34 3.51 2.95 14.30
CA ASN A 34 2.15 2.75 14.81
C ASN A 34 1.67 3.94 15.66
N GLU A 35 2.51 4.47 16.56
CA GLU A 35 2.14 5.65 17.36
C GLU A 35 1.83 6.89 16.52
N ILE A 36 2.51 7.05 15.38
CA ILE A 36 2.25 8.15 14.44
C ILE A 36 0.87 8.00 13.78
N PHE A 37 0.47 6.78 13.42
CA PHE A 37 -0.69 6.56 12.53
C PHE A 37 -1.92 5.92 13.17
N LYS A 38 -1.83 5.39 14.40
CA LYS A 38 -2.92 4.61 15.06
C LYS A 38 -4.26 5.33 15.16
N ASN A 39 -4.27 6.66 15.19
CA ASN A 39 -5.49 7.46 15.29
C ASN A 39 -6.06 7.86 13.92
N GLU A 40 -5.30 7.68 12.86
CA GLU A 40 -5.61 8.16 11.51
C GLU A 40 -5.73 7.03 10.49
N CYS A 41 -5.14 5.88 10.79
CA CYS A 41 -5.12 4.71 9.90
C CYS A 41 -5.46 3.44 10.68
N GLN A 42 -6.03 2.47 9.97
CA GLN A 42 -6.04 1.09 10.43
C GLN A 42 -4.65 0.49 10.15
N VAL A 43 -3.79 0.45 11.18
CA VAL A 43 -2.41 -0.03 11.04
C VAL A 43 -2.35 -1.54 11.22
N SER A 44 -1.80 -2.23 10.23
CA SER A 44 -1.38 -3.63 10.30
C SER A 44 0.14 -3.71 10.31
N MET A 45 0.70 -4.76 10.94
CA MET A 45 2.13 -4.89 11.15
C MET A 45 2.62 -6.27 10.76
N ALA A 46 3.81 -6.35 10.15
CA ALA A 46 4.49 -7.59 9.84
C ALA A 46 5.98 -7.47 10.15
N THR A 47 6.55 -8.50 10.81
CA THR A 47 7.98 -8.61 11.10
C THR A 47 8.69 -9.65 10.22
N ASP A 48 7.94 -10.37 9.40
CA ASP A 48 8.42 -11.41 8.50
C ASP A 48 8.09 -11.05 7.04
N SER A 49 9.12 -10.76 6.26
CA SER A 49 9.01 -10.38 4.85
C SER A 49 8.29 -11.43 3.99
N ARG A 50 8.38 -12.71 4.33
CA ARG A 50 7.76 -13.82 3.60
C ARG A 50 6.22 -13.79 3.62
N ARG A 51 5.63 -13.16 4.64
CA ARG A 51 4.18 -13.08 4.81
C ARG A 51 3.54 -11.86 4.16
N VAL A 52 4.36 -10.92 3.67
CA VAL A 52 3.87 -9.61 3.19
C VAL A 52 2.90 -9.77 2.01
N ILE A 53 3.23 -10.62 1.04
CA ILE A 53 2.38 -10.83 -0.15
C ILE A 53 1.00 -11.37 0.25
N GLU A 54 0.97 -12.38 1.13
CA GLU A 54 -0.29 -12.96 1.64
C GLU A 54 -1.12 -11.92 2.40
N ILE A 55 -0.48 -11.15 3.28
CA ILE A 55 -1.15 -10.07 4.03
C ILE A 55 -1.73 -9.03 3.07
N CYS A 56 -0.97 -8.61 2.06
CA CYS A 56 -1.43 -7.62 1.08
C CYS A 56 -2.61 -8.12 0.26
N ARG A 57 -2.58 -9.37 -0.20
CA ARG A 57 -3.71 -9.98 -0.92
C ARG A 57 -4.99 -10.02 -0.08
N LYS A 58 -4.85 -10.38 1.22
CA LYS A 58 -5.99 -10.53 2.14
C LYS A 58 -6.54 -9.19 2.62
N GLN A 59 -5.67 -8.26 2.98
CA GLN A 59 -6.06 -7.02 3.66
C GLN A 59 -6.20 -5.84 2.71
N GLN A 60 -5.58 -5.89 1.51
CA GLN A 60 -5.60 -4.80 0.52
C GLN A 60 -5.26 -3.45 1.15
N PRO A 61 -4.04 -3.24 1.68
CA PRO A 61 -3.65 -1.97 2.28
C PRO A 61 -3.63 -0.84 1.24
N ASP A 62 -3.90 0.38 1.70
CA ASP A 62 -3.85 1.58 0.85
C ASP A 62 -2.42 2.09 0.67
N LEU A 63 -1.49 1.68 1.57
CA LEU A 63 -0.06 1.96 1.49
C LEU A 63 0.75 0.96 2.32
N ILE A 64 1.97 0.68 1.87
CA ILE A 64 2.95 -0.15 2.60
C ILE A 64 4.17 0.71 2.94
N LEU A 65 4.54 0.75 4.23
CA LEU A 65 5.87 1.14 4.69
C LEU A 65 6.72 -0.12 4.81
N LEU A 66 7.79 -0.22 4.05
CA LEU A 66 8.57 -1.45 3.89
C LEU A 66 10.04 -1.20 4.19
N ASP A 67 10.56 -1.87 5.20
CA ASP A 67 12.01 -1.89 5.43
C ASP A 67 12.74 -2.62 4.30
N ILE A 68 13.91 -2.11 3.94
CA ILE A 68 14.77 -2.74 2.91
C ILE A 68 15.53 -3.91 3.49
N MET A 69 16.14 -3.71 4.66
CA MET A 69 17.05 -4.67 5.29
C MET A 69 16.33 -5.57 6.28
N MET A 70 15.79 -6.66 5.78
CA MET A 70 15.11 -7.67 6.61
C MET A 70 15.79 -9.04 6.45
N PRO A 71 15.79 -9.87 7.50
CA PRO A 71 16.26 -11.26 7.40
C PRO A 71 15.44 -12.07 6.38
N GLY A 72 16.13 -12.86 5.57
CA GLY A 72 15.53 -13.78 4.60
C GLY A 72 15.28 -13.12 3.24
N ILE A 73 14.18 -12.42 3.05
CA ILE A 73 13.83 -11.74 1.79
C ILE A 73 13.94 -10.24 1.99
N ASP A 74 14.79 -9.57 1.21
CA ASP A 74 14.97 -8.12 1.27
C ASP A 74 13.73 -7.35 0.76
N GLY A 75 13.58 -6.09 1.17
CA GLY A 75 12.46 -5.24 0.80
C GLY A 75 12.36 -4.99 -0.70
N TYR A 76 13.47 -4.93 -1.43
CA TYR A 76 13.45 -4.78 -2.89
C TYR A 76 12.80 -5.99 -3.57
N THR A 77 13.13 -7.19 -3.11
CA THR A 77 12.54 -8.43 -3.62
C THR A 77 11.05 -8.51 -3.30
N VAL A 78 10.65 -8.14 -2.07
CA VAL A 78 9.23 -8.06 -1.69
C VAL A 78 8.48 -7.05 -2.58
N CYS A 79 9.03 -5.85 -2.77
CA CYS A 79 8.42 -4.83 -3.63
C CYS A 79 8.24 -5.34 -5.06
N ARG A 80 9.26 -5.96 -5.65
CA ARG A 80 9.18 -6.54 -7.00
C ARG A 80 8.08 -7.60 -7.09
N GLN A 81 7.94 -8.48 -6.09
CA GLN A 81 6.88 -9.48 -6.05
C GLN A 81 5.49 -8.84 -5.95
N LEU A 82 5.33 -7.79 -5.10
CA LEU A 82 4.08 -7.03 -5.01
C LEU A 82 3.71 -6.40 -6.35
N LYS A 83 4.68 -5.82 -7.06
CA LYS A 83 4.46 -5.15 -8.36
C LYS A 83 4.21 -6.12 -9.51
N ALA A 84 4.68 -7.37 -9.40
CA ALA A 84 4.42 -8.43 -10.38
C ALA A 84 3.06 -9.12 -10.20
N ASP A 85 2.39 -8.93 -9.07
CA ASP A 85 1.09 -9.54 -8.76
C ASP A 85 -0.05 -8.56 -9.04
N ALA A 86 -0.96 -8.94 -9.95
CA ALA A 86 -2.10 -8.11 -10.34
C ALA A 86 -3.00 -7.66 -9.17
N MET A 87 -3.06 -8.43 -8.07
CA MET A 87 -3.85 -8.08 -6.90
C MET A 87 -3.18 -7.03 -6.01
N THR A 88 -1.86 -6.87 -6.09
CA THR A 88 -1.09 -6.00 -5.21
C THR A 88 -0.26 -4.94 -5.92
N ALA A 89 -0.17 -5.00 -7.26
CA ALA A 89 0.65 -4.09 -8.08
C ALA A 89 0.32 -2.61 -7.87
N ASP A 90 -0.95 -2.30 -7.66
CA ASP A 90 -1.45 -0.94 -7.48
C ASP A 90 -1.24 -0.37 -6.07
N ILE A 91 -0.80 -1.18 -5.11
CA ILE A 91 -0.53 -0.72 -3.74
C ILE A 91 0.78 0.08 -3.74
N PRO A 92 0.78 1.36 -3.31
CA PRO A 92 2.00 2.14 -3.21
C PRO A 92 2.90 1.60 -2.10
N VAL A 93 4.20 1.52 -2.39
CA VAL A 93 5.24 1.10 -1.45
C VAL A 93 6.18 2.27 -1.20
N ILE A 94 6.35 2.66 0.06
CA ILE A 94 7.38 3.59 0.51
C ILE A 94 8.43 2.78 1.25
N PHE A 95 9.68 2.87 0.82
CA PHE A 95 10.77 2.24 1.57
C PHE A 95 11.13 3.04 2.81
N VAL A 96 11.44 2.33 3.90
CA VAL A 96 12.02 2.89 5.12
C VAL A 96 13.43 2.33 5.24
N SER A 97 14.46 3.15 5.02
CA SER A 97 15.84 2.68 4.85
C SER A 97 16.83 3.38 5.77
N SER A 98 17.98 2.76 6.02
CA SER A 98 19.11 3.41 6.67
C SER A 98 19.76 4.44 5.75
N GLN A 99 20.48 5.41 6.33
CA GLN A 99 21.17 6.46 5.58
C GLN A 99 22.23 5.93 4.59
N GLN A 100 22.79 4.74 4.86
CA GLN A 100 23.77 4.08 3.97
C GLN A 100 23.16 3.49 2.70
N GLU A 101 21.84 3.38 2.64
CA GLU A 101 21.10 2.81 1.50
C GLU A 101 20.53 3.87 0.56
N VAL A 102 20.64 5.15 0.91
CA VAL A 102 20.17 6.27 0.07
C VAL A 102 20.86 6.29 -1.29
N GLU A 103 22.11 5.82 -1.38
CA GLU A 103 22.81 5.64 -2.67
C GLU A 103 22.13 4.64 -3.61
N ASN A 104 21.22 3.80 -3.08
CA ASN A 104 20.41 2.84 -3.83
C ASN A 104 18.96 3.29 -4.08
N GLU A 105 18.62 4.57 -3.87
CA GLU A 105 17.26 5.08 -4.10
C GLU A 105 16.78 4.83 -5.54
N LEU A 106 17.67 5.01 -6.53
CA LEU A 106 17.36 4.71 -7.93
C LEU A 106 16.88 3.26 -8.12
N ARG A 107 17.58 2.31 -7.46
CA ARG A 107 17.18 0.90 -7.50
C ARG A 107 15.78 0.66 -6.93
N GLY A 108 15.38 1.42 -5.93
CA GLY A 108 14.06 1.29 -5.33
C GLY A 108 12.95 1.82 -6.24
N PHE A 109 13.19 2.91 -6.96
CA PHE A 109 12.25 3.38 -7.98
C PHE A 109 12.13 2.39 -9.14
N ASP A 110 13.24 1.78 -9.56
CA ASP A 110 13.26 0.75 -10.61
C ASP A 110 12.41 -0.48 -10.25
N VAL A 111 12.31 -0.85 -8.97
CA VAL A 111 11.43 -1.95 -8.52
C VAL A 111 9.98 -1.52 -8.27
N GLY A 112 9.65 -0.24 -8.46
CA GLY A 112 8.30 0.30 -8.42
C GLY A 112 7.86 0.91 -7.09
N ALA A 113 8.79 1.27 -6.19
CA ALA A 113 8.46 2.08 -5.03
C ALA A 113 8.08 3.51 -5.45
N VAL A 114 7.26 4.16 -4.64
CA VAL A 114 6.78 5.53 -4.93
C VAL A 114 7.54 6.60 -4.15
N ASP A 115 8.24 6.22 -3.06
CA ASP A 115 8.98 7.15 -2.21
C ASP A 115 9.94 6.42 -1.25
N PHE A 116 10.76 7.19 -0.52
CA PHE A 116 11.72 6.74 0.48
C PHE A 116 11.64 7.57 1.76
N ILE A 117 11.89 6.93 2.89
CA ILE A 117 12.01 7.54 4.22
C ILE A 117 13.29 7.03 4.86
N THR A 118 14.18 7.93 5.26
CA THR A 118 15.42 7.57 5.95
C THR A 118 15.23 7.38 7.44
N LYS A 119 15.87 6.36 8.02
CA LYS A 119 16.01 6.17 9.47
C LYS A 119 17.15 7.06 9.99
N PRO A 120 17.03 7.74 11.15
CA PRO A 120 15.89 7.70 12.08
C PRO A 120 14.66 8.43 11.54
N VAL A 121 13.49 7.86 11.80
CA VAL A 121 12.20 8.32 11.25
C VAL A 121 11.84 9.68 11.83
N ASN A 122 11.66 10.70 10.99
CA ASN A 122 11.09 11.98 11.39
C ASN A 122 9.55 11.91 11.31
N PRO A 123 8.82 12.00 12.45
CA PRO A 123 7.36 11.83 12.47
C PRO A 123 6.61 12.78 11.52
N VAL A 124 7.04 14.03 11.42
CA VAL A 124 6.38 15.03 10.58
C VAL A 124 6.54 14.71 9.10
N LEU A 125 7.76 14.34 8.68
CA LEU A 125 8.04 13.98 7.29
C LEU A 125 7.34 12.69 6.88
N VAL A 126 7.39 11.66 7.74
CA VAL A 126 6.71 10.38 7.49
C VAL A 126 5.22 10.59 7.34
N TYR A 127 4.61 11.34 8.26
CA TYR A 127 3.19 11.65 8.22
C TYR A 127 2.80 12.35 6.91
N ALA A 128 3.55 13.37 6.50
CA ALA A 128 3.27 14.12 5.27
C ALA A 128 3.36 13.23 4.02
N ARG A 129 4.41 12.39 3.91
CA ARG A 129 4.61 11.49 2.76
C ARG A 129 3.52 10.41 2.68
N VAL A 130 3.27 9.72 3.78
CA VAL A 130 2.22 8.68 3.85
C VAL A 130 0.86 9.26 3.49
N ARG A 131 0.51 10.43 4.06
CA ARG A 131 -0.74 11.12 3.74
C ARG A 131 -0.87 11.43 2.25
N THR A 132 0.16 11.97 1.63
CA THR A 132 0.15 12.32 0.21
C THR A 132 -0.08 11.09 -0.66
N HIS A 133 0.66 10.00 -0.43
CA HIS A 133 0.55 8.81 -1.26
C HIS A 133 -0.75 8.03 -1.03
N ILE A 134 -1.29 8.00 0.19
CA ILE A 134 -2.63 7.46 0.46
C ILE A 134 -3.70 8.27 -0.27
N ALA A 135 -3.64 9.61 -0.22
CA ALA A 135 -4.60 10.45 -0.92
C ALA A 135 -4.59 10.19 -2.44
N VAL A 136 -3.42 10.16 -3.06
CA VAL A 136 -3.27 9.85 -4.49
C VAL A 136 -3.82 8.46 -4.83
N LYS A 137 -3.53 7.44 -4.00
CA LYS A 137 -4.04 6.08 -4.19
C LYS A 137 -5.56 6.05 -4.18
N ILE A 138 -6.18 6.64 -3.15
CA ILE A 138 -7.64 6.61 -2.98
C ILE A 138 -8.33 7.42 -4.09
N GLN A 139 -7.80 8.60 -4.45
CA GLN A 139 -8.35 9.38 -5.58
C GLN A 139 -8.29 8.60 -6.89
N ARG A 140 -7.20 7.90 -7.17
CA ARG A 140 -7.08 7.02 -8.34
C ARG A 140 -8.12 5.91 -8.33
N ASP A 141 -8.34 5.28 -7.18
CA ASP A 141 -9.32 4.21 -7.04
C ASP A 141 -10.75 4.71 -7.23
N LEU A 142 -11.09 5.88 -6.69
CA LEU A 142 -12.39 6.51 -6.88
C LEU A 142 -12.64 6.87 -8.36
N LEU A 143 -11.63 7.43 -9.03
CA LEU A 143 -11.71 7.72 -10.47
C LEU A 143 -11.92 6.46 -11.30
N ARG A 144 -11.19 5.36 -10.99
CA ARG A 144 -11.39 4.06 -11.65
C ARG A 144 -12.80 3.53 -11.40
N ALA A 145 -13.29 3.58 -10.15
CA ALA A 145 -14.64 3.15 -9.81
C ALA A 145 -15.71 3.94 -10.58
N SER A 146 -15.54 5.27 -10.66
CA SER A 146 -16.47 6.13 -11.43
C SER A 146 -16.43 5.83 -12.93
N ALA A 147 -15.26 5.57 -13.50
CA ALA A 147 -15.12 5.24 -14.91
C ALA A 147 -15.70 3.86 -15.28
N LEU A 148 -15.93 2.99 -14.29
CA LEU A 148 -16.49 1.64 -14.46
C LEU A 148 -18.02 1.57 -14.23
N GLN A 149 -18.63 2.68 -13.82
CA GLN A 149 -20.08 2.80 -13.71
C GLN A 149 -20.68 3.48 -14.96
N ASP A 150 -21.82 2.98 -15.42
CA ASP A 150 -22.60 3.66 -16.44
C ASP A 150 -23.24 4.90 -15.84
N GLY A 151 -22.97 6.08 -16.40
CA GLY A 151 -23.41 7.37 -15.88
C GLY A 151 -24.93 7.59 -15.90
N LEU A 152 -25.69 6.77 -16.62
CA LEU A 152 -27.13 6.87 -16.75
C LEU A 152 -27.88 5.89 -15.84
N THR A 153 -27.35 4.67 -15.70
CA THR A 153 -28.07 3.59 -15.00
C THR A 153 -27.45 3.25 -13.63
N GLY A 154 -26.26 3.74 -13.31
CA GLY A 154 -25.51 3.39 -12.09
C GLY A 154 -25.06 1.92 -12.04
N VAL A 155 -25.34 1.14 -13.08
CA VAL A 155 -24.95 -0.29 -13.19
C VAL A 155 -23.51 -0.38 -13.68
N SER A 156 -22.82 -1.47 -13.30
CA SER A 156 -21.48 -1.78 -13.81
C SER A 156 -21.48 -1.80 -15.33
N ASN A 157 -20.62 -1.01 -15.96
CA ASN A 157 -20.48 -1.04 -17.40
C ASN A 157 -19.80 -2.34 -17.87
N ARG A 158 -19.83 -2.62 -19.18
CA ARG A 158 -19.24 -3.81 -19.78
C ARG A 158 -17.76 -4.00 -19.38
N ARG A 159 -17.02 -2.92 -19.26
CA ARG A 159 -15.60 -2.95 -18.90
C ARG A 159 -15.37 -3.53 -17.49
N ARG A 160 -16.17 -3.16 -16.50
CA ARG A 160 -16.08 -3.73 -15.13
C ARG A 160 -16.42 -5.21 -15.13
N PHE A 161 -17.38 -5.64 -15.94
CA PHE A 161 -17.72 -7.05 -16.09
C PHE A 161 -16.52 -7.83 -16.64
N GLU A 162 -15.89 -7.35 -17.71
CA GLU A 162 -14.72 -7.97 -18.33
C GLU A 162 -13.51 -8.03 -17.38
N GLU A 163 -13.22 -6.94 -16.67
CA GLU A 163 -12.12 -6.88 -15.67
C GLU A 163 -12.37 -7.85 -14.49
N THR A 164 -13.60 -7.92 -13.99
CA THR A 164 -13.96 -8.85 -12.90
C THR A 164 -13.88 -10.31 -13.36
N LEU A 165 -14.32 -10.60 -14.57
CA LEU A 165 -14.25 -11.94 -15.16
C LEU A 165 -12.79 -12.41 -15.31
N GLU A 166 -11.89 -11.54 -15.80
CA GLU A 166 -10.48 -11.85 -15.93
C GLU A 166 -9.78 -12.10 -14.56
N LEU A 167 -10.13 -11.31 -13.56
CA LEU A 167 -9.56 -11.48 -12.21
C LEU A 167 -10.01 -12.82 -11.59
N ASN A 168 -11.31 -13.11 -11.65
CA ASN A 168 -11.86 -14.36 -11.11
C ASN A 168 -11.31 -15.57 -11.89
N TRP A 169 -11.25 -15.51 -13.22
CA TRP A 169 -10.68 -16.55 -14.06
C TRP A 169 -9.22 -16.86 -13.69
N LYS A 170 -8.40 -15.83 -13.50
CA LYS A 170 -7.00 -16.00 -13.08
C LYS A 170 -6.87 -16.56 -11.66
N GLN A 171 -7.81 -16.23 -10.78
CA GLN A 171 -7.84 -16.75 -9.41
C GLN A 171 -8.25 -18.22 -9.39
N ASP A 172 -9.32 -18.61 -10.12
CA ASP A 172 -9.82 -19.98 -10.20
C ASP A 172 -8.80 -20.92 -10.85
N LEU A 173 -8.10 -20.46 -11.90
CA LEU A 173 -6.99 -21.19 -12.49
C LEU A 173 -5.83 -21.46 -11.52
N ARG A 174 -5.57 -20.55 -10.58
CA ARG A 174 -4.51 -20.73 -9.57
C ARG A 174 -4.93 -21.64 -8.42
N GLU A 175 -6.21 -21.60 -8.05
CA GLU A 175 -6.76 -22.41 -6.96
C GLU A 175 -7.21 -23.81 -7.44
N GLN A 176 -7.08 -24.15 -8.74
CA GLN A 176 -7.57 -25.40 -9.35
C GLN A 176 -9.04 -25.70 -9.02
N ARG A 177 -9.85 -24.66 -8.84
CA ARG A 177 -11.28 -24.82 -8.64
C ARG A 177 -11.96 -24.90 -10.01
N GLU A 178 -12.85 -25.88 -10.16
CA GLU A 178 -13.80 -25.92 -11.28
C GLU A 178 -14.82 -24.76 -11.12
N LEU A 179 -15.19 -24.18 -12.23
CA LEU A 179 -16.21 -23.13 -12.33
C LEU A 179 -17.59 -23.65 -11.91
#